data_5dde97ec6040c32fd3607b43348bc77c
#
_entry.id   5dde97ec6040c32fd3607b43348bc77c
#
_cell.length_a   1.000
_cell.length_b   1.000
_cell.length_c   1.000
_cell.angle_alpha   90.00
_cell.angle_beta   90.00
_cell.angle_gamma   90.00
#
_symmetry.space_group_name_H-M   'P 1'
#
loop_
_entity.id
_entity.type
_entity.pdbx_description
1 polymer ?
#
loop_
_entity_poly.entity_id
_entity_poly.type
_entity_poly.pdbx_seq_one_letter_code
_entity_poly.pdbx_strand_id
1 'polypeptide(L)'
;MKDRFLSAFQRLQISDPSIKSDEPTKNKYRELWDKSKYASMADMVDGNYSEIAYRLFILSSFIGVKESNRVLQRSLMSCGETLLDDGEIGPNTKALLLSHGWKLIYPLRSEAAGYFRTLAEKDSNIKKQLDDLLERAYS
;
A
#
# COMPACT_ATOMS: atom_id res chain seq x y z
N MET A 1 15.69 -2.16 -16.93
CA MET A 1 14.87 -2.00 -15.71
C MET A 1 13.86 -3.14 -15.61
N LYS A 2 13.78 -3.78 -14.46
CA LYS A 2 12.87 -4.92 -14.27
C LYS A 2 11.45 -4.41 -14.11
N ASP A 3 10.51 -4.93 -14.89
CA ASP A 3 9.09 -4.62 -14.72
C ASP A 3 8.56 -5.40 -13.52
N ARG A 4 8.22 -4.70 -12.46
CA ARG A 4 7.74 -5.30 -11.22
C ARG A 4 6.22 -5.38 -11.15
N PHE A 5 5.52 -4.93 -12.18
CA PHE A 5 4.06 -4.96 -12.17
C PHE A 5 3.53 -6.39 -12.02
N LEU A 6 4.08 -7.35 -12.76
CA LEU A 6 3.58 -8.73 -12.69
C LEU A 6 3.71 -9.31 -11.28
N SER A 7 4.82 -9.01 -10.60
CA SER A 7 5.01 -9.43 -9.21
C SER A 7 3.99 -8.75 -8.29
N ALA A 8 3.75 -7.46 -8.47
CA ALA A 8 2.75 -6.71 -7.71
C ALA A 8 1.35 -7.27 -7.94
N PHE A 9 1.02 -7.58 -9.19
CA PHE A 9 -0.28 -8.13 -9.56
C PHE A 9 -0.50 -9.52 -8.96
N GLN A 10 0.51 -10.37 -8.97
CA GLN A 10 0.45 -11.68 -8.32
C GLN A 10 0.21 -11.56 -6.81
N ARG A 11 0.90 -10.62 -6.15
CA ARG A 11 0.70 -10.35 -4.73
C ARG A 11 -0.73 -9.88 -4.45
N LEU A 12 -1.27 -9.03 -5.32
CA LEU A 12 -2.66 -8.59 -5.22
C LEU A 12 -3.63 -9.76 -5.35
N GLN A 13 -3.42 -10.67 -6.29
CA GLN A 13 -4.26 -11.85 -6.49
C GLN A 13 -4.20 -12.81 -5.30
N ILE A 14 -3.06 -12.93 -4.64
CA ILE A 14 -2.94 -13.72 -3.41
C ILE A 14 -3.79 -13.09 -2.31
N SER A 15 -3.76 -11.77 -2.19
CA SER A 15 -4.57 -11.04 -1.20
C SER A 15 -6.06 -11.10 -1.52
N ASP A 16 -6.41 -11.06 -2.80
CA ASP A 16 -7.80 -11.11 -3.26
C ASP A 16 -7.92 -12.09 -4.44
N PRO A 17 -8.21 -13.37 -4.15
CA PRO A 17 -8.31 -14.40 -5.21
C PRO A 17 -9.44 -14.18 -6.22
N SER A 18 -10.38 -13.27 -5.95
CA SER A 18 -11.46 -12.95 -6.90
C SER A 18 -10.98 -12.15 -8.11
N ILE A 19 -9.78 -11.58 -8.04
CA ILE A 19 -9.23 -10.77 -9.13
C ILE A 19 -8.77 -11.69 -10.25
N LYS A 20 -9.35 -11.49 -11.43
CA LYS A 20 -9.10 -12.33 -12.62
C LYS A 20 -7.78 -11.97 -13.29
N SER A 21 -7.23 -12.93 -14.06
CA SER A 21 -5.97 -12.75 -14.79
C SER A 21 -6.18 -12.34 -16.26
N ASP A 22 -7.38 -11.93 -16.66
CA ASP A 22 -7.65 -11.52 -18.03
C ASP A 22 -7.00 -10.16 -18.35
N GLU A 23 -6.83 -9.87 -19.63
CA GLU A 23 -6.16 -8.65 -20.08
C GLU A 23 -6.84 -7.36 -19.63
N PRO A 24 -8.18 -7.23 -19.73
CA PRO A 24 -8.84 -6.00 -19.25
C PRO A 24 -8.59 -5.74 -17.76
N THR A 25 -8.60 -6.78 -16.93
CA THR A 25 -8.35 -6.67 -15.49
C THR A 25 -6.90 -6.28 -15.22
N LYS A 26 -5.94 -6.95 -15.90
CA LYS A 26 -4.53 -6.61 -15.77
C LYS A 26 -4.26 -5.17 -16.17
N ASN A 27 -4.85 -4.71 -17.27
CA ASN A 27 -4.64 -3.35 -17.76
C ASN A 27 -5.15 -2.31 -16.77
N LYS A 28 -6.28 -2.57 -16.11
CA LYS A 28 -6.83 -1.72 -15.06
C LYS A 28 -5.84 -1.55 -13.90
N TYR A 29 -5.28 -2.65 -13.42
CA TYR A 29 -4.35 -2.61 -12.30
C TYR A 29 -2.96 -2.12 -12.70
N ARG A 30 -2.54 -2.34 -13.96
CA ARG A 30 -1.31 -1.74 -14.48
C ARG A 30 -1.42 -0.22 -14.48
N GLU A 31 -2.56 0.32 -14.88
CA GLU A 31 -2.79 1.75 -14.85
C GLU A 31 -2.70 2.30 -13.43
N LEU A 32 -3.28 1.59 -12.46
CA LEU A 32 -3.16 1.95 -11.05
C LEU A 32 -1.69 1.94 -10.58
N TRP A 33 -0.96 0.89 -10.93
CA TRP A 33 0.46 0.76 -10.59
C TRP A 33 1.29 1.91 -11.16
N ASP A 34 1.06 2.26 -12.42
CA ASP A 34 1.79 3.34 -13.09
C ASP A 34 1.47 4.71 -12.49
N LYS A 35 0.19 4.97 -12.23
CA LYS A 35 -0.26 6.25 -11.63
C LYS A 35 0.22 6.43 -10.19
N SER A 36 0.31 5.35 -9.45
CA SER A 36 0.69 5.40 -8.03
C SER A 36 2.14 5.79 -7.79
N LYS A 37 3.00 5.63 -8.79
CA LYS A 37 4.47 5.80 -8.68
C LYS A 37 5.13 4.77 -7.75
N TYR A 38 4.42 3.71 -7.39
CA TYR A 38 5.00 2.65 -6.55
C TYR A 38 6.12 1.89 -7.26
N ALA A 39 6.10 1.88 -8.61
CA ALA A 39 7.18 1.29 -9.40
C ALA A 39 8.53 1.92 -9.05
N SER A 40 8.59 3.25 -8.95
CA SER A 40 9.83 3.95 -8.60
C SER A 40 10.29 3.62 -7.18
N MET A 41 9.35 3.43 -6.27
CA MET A 41 9.64 3.01 -4.91
C MET A 41 10.21 1.59 -4.87
N ALA A 42 9.62 0.68 -5.65
CA ALA A 42 10.07 -0.70 -5.74
C ALA A 42 11.49 -0.83 -6.31
N ASP A 43 11.89 0.11 -7.17
CA ASP A 43 13.21 0.13 -7.79
C ASP A 43 14.28 0.80 -6.92
N MET A 44 13.87 1.42 -5.81
CA MET A 44 14.83 1.97 -4.86
C MET A 44 15.62 0.82 -4.22
N VAL A 45 16.90 1.05 -4.01
CA VAL A 45 17.92 0.09 -3.62
C VAL A 45 17.41 -0.98 -2.64
N ASP A 46 17.63 -2.26 -2.98
CA ASP A 46 17.36 -3.47 -2.20
C ASP A 46 15.90 -3.93 -2.16
N GLY A 47 15.71 -5.25 -2.20
CA GLY A 47 14.42 -5.92 -2.30
C GLY A 47 13.38 -5.59 -1.22
N ASN A 48 13.79 -4.96 -0.13
CA ASN A 48 12.91 -4.61 0.99
C ASN A 48 11.92 -3.49 0.63
N TYR A 49 12.30 -2.58 -0.27
CA TYR A 49 11.42 -1.49 -0.70
C TYR A 49 10.34 -1.99 -1.66
N SER A 50 10.63 -3.06 -2.39
CA SER A 50 9.63 -3.71 -3.23
C SER A 50 8.46 -4.21 -2.39
N GLU A 51 8.73 -4.77 -1.21
CA GLU A 51 7.68 -5.26 -0.31
C GLU A 51 6.75 -4.12 0.15
N ILE A 52 7.32 -2.98 0.51
CA ILE A 52 6.53 -1.80 0.90
C ILE A 52 5.68 -1.33 -0.27
N ALA A 53 6.26 -1.24 -1.47
CA ALA A 53 5.54 -0.83 -2.67
C ALA A 53 4.39 -1.78 -3.00
N TYR A 54 4.60 -3.07 -2.88
CA TYR A 54 3.56 -4.07 -3.13
C TYR A 54 2.41 -3.96 -2.12
N ARG A 55 2.72 -3.75 -0.85
CA ARG A 55 1.70 -3.56 0.19
C ARG A 55 0.88 -2.31 -0.04
N LEU A 56 1.53 -1.21 -0.44
CA LEU A 56 0.84 0.03 -0.79
C LEU A 56 -0.04 -0.16 -2.02
N PHE A 57 0.43 -0.89 -3.01
CA PHE A 57 -0.35 -1.19 -4.21
C PHE A 57 -1.62 -1.98 -3.85
N ILE A 58 -1.49 -3.03 -3.06
CA ILE A 58 -2.63 -3.83 -2.60
C ILE A 58 -3.60 -2.94 -1.82
N LEU A 59 -3.10 -2.14 -0.90
CA LEU A 59 -3.93 -1.22 -0.11
C LEU A 59 -4.65 -0.22 -1.01
N SER A 60 -3.94 0.35 -1.99
CA SER A 60 -4.52 1.33 -2.91
C SER A 60 -5.65 0.76 -3.76
N SER A 61 -5.65 -0.55 -4.00
CA SER A 61 -6.74 -1.21 -4.72
C SER A 61 -8.05 -1.20 -3.93
N PHE A 62 -7.99 -1.04 -2.61
CA PHE A 62 -9.15 -0.97 -1.73
C PHE A 62 -9.55 0.46 -1.39
N ILE A 63 -8.58 1.31 -1.06
CA ILE A 63 -8.87 2.64 -0.49
C ILE A 63 -8.43 3.80 -1.40
N GLY A 64 -7.81 3.50 -2.54
CA GLY A 64 -7.29 4.52 -3.45
C GLY A 64 -5.86 4.92 -3.13
N VAL A 65 -5.19 5.52 -4.12
CA VAL A 65 -3.77 5.87 -4.02
C VAL A 65 -3.53 6.95 -2.96
N LYS A 66 -4.37 7.97 -2.93
CA LYS A 66 -4.19 9.08 -1.98
C LYS A 66 -4.24 8.58 -0.54
N GLU A 67 -5.25 7.78 -0.19
CA GLU A 67 -5.39 7.27 1.16
C GLU A 67 -4.32 6.23 1.51
N SER A 68 -3.91 5.41 0.54
CA SER A 68 -2.79 4.51 0.71
C SER A 68 -1.49 5.27 1.03
N ASN A 69 -1.24 6.36 0.32
CA ASN A 69 -0.06 7.21 0.55
C ASN A 69 -0.12 7.90 1.92
N ARG A 70 -1.32 8.29 2.36
CA ARG A 70 -1.50 8.85 3.70
C ARG A 70 -1.20 7.82 4.79
N VAL A 71 -1.57 6.57 4.57
CA VAL A 71 -1.21 5.48 5.50
C VAL A 71 0.31 5.34 5.61
N LEU A 72 1.03 5.41 4.49
CA LEU A 72 2.49 5.40 4.49
C LEU A 72 3.06 6.57 5.28
N GLN A 73 2.56 7.77 5.03
CA GLN A 73 3.03 8.98 5.70
C GLN A 73 2.76 8.92 7.22
N ARG A 74 1.58 8.46 7.62
CA ARG A 74 1.26 8.26 9.04
C ARG A 74 2.14 7.19 9.69
N SER A 75 2.53 6.16 8.93
CA SER A 75 3.48 5.16 9.41
C SER A 75 4.84 5.78 9.74
N LEU A 76 5.31 6.67 8.87
CA LEU A 76 6.54 7.42 9.12
C LEU A 76 6.41 8.35 10.33
N MET A 77 5.26 9.03 10.44
CA MET A 77 4.97 9.89 11.59
C MET A 77 4.98 9.10 12.91
N SER A 78 4.47 7.89 12.91
CA SER A 78 4.48 7.03 14.08
C SER A 78 5.89 6.60 14.47
N CYS A 79 6.84 6.67 13.54
CA CYS A 79 8.26 6.44 13.81
C CYS A 79 9.00 7.69 14.27
N GLY A 80 8.29 8.78 14.52
CA GLY A 80 8.87 10.03 15.01
C GLY A 80 9.18 11.07 13.93
N GLU A 81 8.83 10.82 12.68
CA GLU A 81 9.12 11.75 11.60
C GLU A 81 8.08 12.86 11.53
N THR A 82 8.53 14.05 11.12
CA THR A 82 7.64 15.21 10.90
C THR A 82 7.42 15.38 9.42
N LEU A 83 6.18 15.18 8.97
CA LEU A 83 5.76 15.40 7.58
C LEU A 83 4.25 15.57 7.53
N LEU A 84 3.74 16.03 6.38
CA LEU A 84 2.31 16.16 6.16
C LEU A 84 1.74 14.84 5.64
N ASP A 85 0.56 14.45 6.13
CA ASP A 85 -0.16 13.30 5.59
C ASP A 85 -1.12 13.75 4.49
N ASP A 86 -0.58 14.36 3.44
CA ASP A 86 -1.33 14.93 2.33
C ASP A 86 -1.61 13.94 1.19
N GLY A 87 -1.04 12.73 1.27
CA GLY A 87 -1.22 11.71 0.24
C GLY A 87 -0.32 11.89 -0.97
N GLU A 88 0.60 12.84 -0.94
CA GLU A 88 1.54 13.10 -2.03
C GLU A 88 2.92 12.56 -1.67
N ILE A 89 3.42 11.61 -2.45
CA ILE A 89 4.77 11.06 -2.22
C ILE A 89 5.79 11.90 -2.98
N GLY A 90 6.38 12.84 -2.26
CA GLY A 90 7.44 13.69 -2.78
C GLY A 90 8.82 13.23 -2.33
N PRO A 91 9.87 14.03 -2.65
CA PRO A 91 11.25 13.69 -2.28
C PRO A 91 11.46 13.48 -0.79
N ASN A 92 10.78 14.26 0.06
CA ASN A 92 10.90 14.14 1.51
C ASN A 92 10.38 12.79 2.01
N THR A 93 9.19 12.38 1.56
CA THR A 93 8.63 11.07 1.92
C THR A 93 9.55 9.94 1.45
N LYS A 94 10.08 10.04 0.24
CA LYS A 94 11.02 9.03 -0.30
C LYS A 94 12.30 8.94 0.51
N ALA A 95 12.86 10.08 0.92
CA ALA A 95 14.08 10.12 1.73
C ALA A 95 13.86 9.46 3.09
N LEU A 96 12.71 9.73 3.73
CA LEU A 96 12.36 9.13 5.00
C LEU A 96 12.12 7.62 4.87
N LEU A 97 11.50 7.19 3.78
CA LEU A 97 11.33 5.78 3.47
C LEU A 97 12.68 5.06 3.40
N LEU A 98 13.65 5.65 2.70
CA LEU A 98 15.00 5.11 2.62
C LEU A 98 15.68 5.00 3.98
N SER A 99 15.46 6.02 4.83
CA SER A 99 16.04 6.08 6.17
C SER A 99 15.52 4.97 7.09
N HIS A 100 14.21 4.66 7.01
CA HIS A 100 13.58 3.67 7.89
C HIS A 100 13.69 2.23 7.35
N GLY A 101 13.71 2.07 6.03
CA GLY A 101 13.88 0.77 5.41
C GLY A 101 12.74 -0.21 5.67
N TRP A 102 13.07 -1.50 5.72
CA TRP A 102 12.09 -2.58 5.85
C TRP A 102 11.30 -2.56 7.17
N LYS A 103 11.85 -1.95 8.20
CA LYS A 103 11.19 -1.84 9.51
C LYS A 103 9.85 -1.11 9.42
N LEU A 104 9.67 -0.30 8.39
CA LEU A 104 8.43 0.43 8.17
C LEU A 104 7.24 -0.50 7.92
N ILE A 105 7.46 -1.76 7.55
CA ILE A 105 6.40 -2.74 7.35
C ILE A 105 5.53 -2.88 8.61
N TYR A 106 6.13 -2.86 9.79
CA TYR A 106 5.40 -3.02 11.05
C TYR A 106 4.40 -1.88 11.31
N PRO A 107 4.83 -0.61 11.34
CA PRO A 107 3.86 0.48 11.50
C PRO A 107 2.91 0.59 10.31
N LEU A 108 3.34 0.22 9.11
CA LEU A 108 2.46 0.23 7.93
C LEU A 108 1.26 -0.71 8.12
N ARG A 109 1.50 -1.91 8.63
CA ARG A 109 0.44 -2.87 8.94
C ARG A 109 -0.53 -2.30 9.97
N SER A 110 0.00 -1.72 11.04
CA SER A 110 -0.81 -1.16 12.13
C SER A 110 -1.65 0.02 11.67
N GLU A 111 -1.09 0.91 10.86
CA GLU A 111 -1.82 2.06 10.31
C GLU A 111 -2.91 1.62 9.33
N ALA A 112 -2.63 0.63 8.48
CA ALA A 112 -3.64 0.08 7.58
C ALA A 112 -4.80 -0.54 8.37
N ALA A 113 -4.49 -1.31 9.41
CA ALA A 113 -5.52 -1.90 10.28
C ALA A 113 -6.35 -0.82 10.97
N GLY A 114 -5.70 0.23 11.47
CA GLY A 114 -6.38 1.37 12.09
C GLY A 114 -7.30 2.10 11.12
N TYR A 115 -6.87 2.24 9.87
CA TYR A 115 -7.70 2.82 8.82
C TYR A 115 -8.99 2.01 8.62
N PHE A 116 -8.88 0.69 8.50
CA PHE A 116 -10.06 -0.16 8.33
C PHE A 116 -10.98 -0.13 9.54
N ARG A 117 -10.44 -0.10 10.76
CA ARG A 117 -11.25 0.02 11.98
C ARG A 117 -12.04 1.33 11.99
N THR A 118 -11.41 2.42 11.60
CA THR A 118 -12.06 3.73 11.52
C THR A 118 -13.19 3.74 10.49
N LEU A 119 -12.94 3.15 9.30
CA LEU A 119 -13.98 3.01 8.29
C LEU A 119 -15.16 2.16 8.79
N ALA A 120 -14.88 1.08 9.49
CA ALA A 120 -15.91 0.18 10.01
C ALA A 120 -16.86 0.86 11.00
N GLU A 121 -16.38 1.87 11.72
CA GLU A 121 -17.23 2.66 12.63
C GLU A 121 -18.28 3.47 11.88
N LYS A 122 -18.00 3.82 10.61
CA LYS A 122 -18.86 4.70 9.80
C LYS A 122 -19.64 3.96 8.71
N ASP A 123 -19.24 2.73 8.40
CA ASP A 123 -19.80 1.97 7.27
C ASP A 123 -20.08 0.53 7.72
N SER A 124 -21.37 0.16 7.75
CA SER A 124 -21.80 -1.17 8.19
C SER A 124 -21.32 -2.29 7.26
N ASN A 125 -21.13 -2.01 5.97
CA ASN A 125 -20.60 -3.01 5.02
C ASN A 125 -19.13 -3.30 5.31
N ILE A 126 -18.36 -2.27 5.61
CA ILE A 126 -16.96 -2.42 6.00
C ILE A 126 -16.88 -3.17 7.34
N LYS A 127 -17.77 -2.86 8.28
CA LYS A 127 -17.79 -3.56 9.57
C LYS A 127 -17.99 -5.05 9.41
N LYS A 128 -18.84 -5.48 8.47
CA LYS A 128 -19.08 -6.90 8.19
C LYS A 128 -17.83 -7.60 7.63
N GLN A 129 -16.97 -6.87 6.96
CA GLN A 129 -15.74 -7.38 6.33
C GLN A 129 -14.49 -7.12 7.17
N LEU A 130 -14.65 -6.53 8.35
CA LEU A 130 -13.51 -6.02 9.13
C LEU A 130 -12.50 -7.11 9.46
N ASP A 131 -12.93 -8.28 9.90
CA ASP A 131 -12.02 -9.37 10.26
C ASP A 131 -11.16 -9.79 9.09
N ASP A 132 -11.75 -9.90 7.89
CA ASP A 132 -11.03 -10.23 6.67
C ASP A 132 -10.05 -9.12 6.28
N LEU A 133 -10.47 -7.86 6.38
CA LEU A 133 -9.62 -6.72 6.08
C LEU A 133 -8.44 -6.61 7.04
N LEU A 134 -8.66 -6.85 8.33
CA LEU A 134 -7.58 -6.86 9.32
C LEU A 134 -6.59 -7.99 9.05
N GLU A 135 -7.06 -9.17 8.70
CA GLU A 135 -6.20 -10.27 8.33
C GLU A 135 -5.31 -9.90 7.14
N ARG A 136 -5.87 -9.25 6.12
CA ARG A 136 -5.11 -8.77 4.97
C ARG A 136 -4.09 -7.69 5.35
N ALA A 137 -4.45 -6.77 6.25
CA ALA A 137 -3.56 -5.72 6.70
C ALA A 137 -2.31 -6.27 7.41
N TYR A 138 -2.46 -7.37 8.13
CA TYR A 138 -1.37 -7.99 8.89
C TYR A 138 -0.66 -9.13 8.15
N SER A 139 -1.14 -9.52 7.00
CA SER A 139 -0.55 -10.63 6.23
C SER A 139 0.83 -10.35 5.61
#